data_dae4051e489aa56cb4aabc9c0dc7dfec
#
_entry.id   dae4051e489aa56cb4aabc9c0dc7dfec
#
_cell.length_a   1.000
_cell.length_b   1.000
_cell.length_c   1.000
_cell.angle_alpha   90.00
_cell.angle_beta   90.00
_cell.angle_gamma   90.00
#
_symmetry.space_group_name_H-M   'P 1'
#
loop_
_entity.id
_entity.type
_entity.pdbx_description
1 polymer ?
#
loop_
_entity_poly.entity_id
_entity_poly.type
_entity_poly.pdbx_seq_one_letter_code
_entity_poly.pdbx_strand_id
1 'polypeptide(L)'
;APLFVTIDEMERKKLDVSEIAKRIYDEDMRRSEKNAYIQSLWAEEGSLLPVYYTNPYFFKKLIDLELDKLDGDIEIAAAEPQTEAELRNLEQLPLQKIIELYPKIGLQLKEDAFAAARNDDGSYVCAGCGEVFPTRLFLQVDHIVPMAKGGLSVPDNLQVLCRTCNQRKGDH
;
A
#
# COMPACT_ATOMS: atom_id res chain seq x y z
N ALA A 1 0.08 -22.49 -6.18
CA ALA A 1 -0.22 -21.06 -6.11
C ALA A 1 -0.26 -20.68 -4.63
N PRO A 2 0.49 -19.67 -4.18
CA PRO A 2 0.38 -19.21 -2.80
C PRO A 2 -1.04 -18.71 -2.58
N LEU A 3 -1.73 -19.28 -1.59
CA LEU A 3 -2.98 -18.77 -1.07
C LEU A 3 -2.67 -17.40 -0.43
N PHE A 4 -2.96 -16.34 -1.13
CA PHE A 4 -2.89 -15.00 -0.56
C PHE A 4 -4.04 -14.87 0.43
N VAL A 5 -3.73 -14.59 1.69
CA VAL A 5 -4.73 -14.10 2.64
C VAL A 5 -5.09 -12.70 2.15
N THR A 6 -6.21 -12.60 1.49
CA THR A 6 -6.73 -11.33 1.01
C THR A 6 -7.53 -10.65 2.13
N ILE A 7 -7.70 -9.34 2.02
CA ILE A 7 -8.62 -8.59 2.87
C ILE A 7 -10.02 -9.21 2.81
N ASP A 8 -10.44 -9.69 1.64
CA ASP A 8 -11.69 -10.41 1.42
C ASP A 8 -11.81 -11.67 2.31
N GLU A 9 -10.71 -12.37 2.59
CA GLU A 9 -10.70 -13.49 3.54
C GLU A 9 -10.83 -13.03 4.99
N MET A 10 -10.25 -11.90 5.35
CA MET A 10 -10.42 -11.31 6.68
C MET A 10 -11.88 -10.88 6.89
N GLU A 11 -12.49 -10.24 5.91
CA GLU A 11 -13.92 -9.87 5.93
C GLU A 11 -14.82 -11.10 5.98
N ARG A 12 -14.56 -12.09 5.14
CA ARG A 12 -15.31 -13.36 5.14
C ARG A 12 -15.28 -14.07 6.49
N LYS A 13 -14.14 -14.01 7.19
CA LYS A 13 -13.95 -14.54 8.54
C LYS A 13 -14.49 -13.62 9.64
N LYS A 14 -14.99 -12.44 9.30
CA LYS A 14 -15.45 -11.42 10.24
C LYS A 14 -14.39 -11.04 11.29
N LEU A 15 -13.14 -10.96 10.87
CA LEU A 15 -12.04 -10.54 11.73
C LEU A 15 -12.12 -9.04 11.97
N ASP A 16 -11.93 -8.63 13.22
CA ASP A 16 -11.87 -7.21 13.60
C ASP A 16 -10.49 -6.64 13.24
N VAL A 17 -10.43 -5.93 12.12
CA VAL A 17 -9.22 -5.30 11.61
C VAL A 17 -8.64 -4.29 12.61
N SER A 18 -9.49 -3.58 13.36
CA SER A 18 -9.06 -2.60 14.37
C SER A 18 -8.35 -3.26 15.55
N GLU A 19 -8.84 -4.41 16.01
CA GLU A 19 -8.21 -5.18 17.09
C GLU A 19 -6.89 -5.80 16.62
N ILE A 20 -6.86 -6.32 15.40
CA ILE A 20 -5.63 -6.85 14.80
C ILE A 20 -4.58 -5.75 14.65
N ALA A 21 -4.98 -4.56 14.20
CA ALA A 21 -4.10 -3.40 14.08
C ALA A 21 -3.48 -3.04 15.43
N LYS A 22 -4.28 -2.89 16.48
CA LYS A 22 -3.78 -2.57 17.83
C LYS A 22 -2.65 -3.50 18.26
N ARG A 23 -2.81 -4.81 18.06
CA ARG A 23 -1.81 -5.79 18.47
C ARG A 23 -0.57 -5.81 17.60
N ILE A 24 -0.72 -5.57 16.30
CA ILE A 24 0.42 -5.57 15.38
C ILE A 24 1.26 -4.30 15.53
N TYR A 25 0.60 -3.16 15.80
CA TYR A 25 1.26 -1.87 16.02
C TYR A 25 1.76 -1.66 17.46
N ASP A 26 1.44 -2.57 18.38
CA ASP A 26 1.91 -2.50 19.76
C ASP A 26 3.45 -2.66 19.80
N GLU A 27 4.14 -1.58 20.19
CA GLU A 27 5.60 -1.54 20.25
C GLU A 27 6.16 -2.39 21.38
N ASP A 28 5.38 -2.61 22.46
CA ASP A 28 5.77 -3.42 23.62
C ASP A 28 5.63 -4.92 23.35
N MET A 29 4.85 -5.30 22.33
CA MET A 29 4.64 -6.70 21.97
C MET A 29 5.81 -7.24 21.14
N ARG A 30 6.40 -8.35 21.60
CA ARG A 30 7.51 -9.02 20.90
C ARG A 30 7.05 -9.63 19.56
N ARG A 31 7.97 -9.72 18.62
CA ARG A 31 7.69 -10.32 17.29
C ARG A 31 7.13 -11.75 17.39
N SER A 32 7.62 -12.56 18.34
CA SER A 32 7.14 -13.92 18.59
C SER A 32 5.68 -13.95 19.07
N GLU A 33 5.28 -12.99 19.90
CA GLU A 33 3.91 -12.86 20.40
C GLU A 33 2.96 -12.38 19.29
N LYS A 34 3.40 -11.45 18.44
CA LYS A 34 2.66 -11.04 17.24
C LYS A 34 2.44 -12.21 16.29
N ASN A 35 3.47 -13.02 16.05
CA ASN A 35 3.36 -14.22 15.22
C ASN A 35 2.36 -15.23 15.81
N ALA A 36 2.44 -15.51 17.11
CA ALA A 36 1.53 -16.41 17.81
C ALA A 36 0.07 -15.92 17.73
N TYR A 37 -0.14 -14.61 17.88
CA TYR A 37 -1.46 -14.00 17.73
C TYR A 37 -2.01 -14.17 16.32
N ILE A 38 -1.22 -13.89 15.28
CA ILE A 38 -1.63 -14.06 13.88
C ILE A 38 -1.97 -15.52 13.62
N GLN A 39 -1.17 -16.46 14.08
CA GLN A 39 -1.45 -17.90 13.97
C GLN A 39 -2.78 -18.28 14.63
N SER A 40 -3.09 -17.69 15.79
CA SER A 40 -4.34 -17.98 16.50
C SER A 40 -5.59 -17.58 15.74
N LEU A 41 -5.52 -16.55 14.89
CA LEU A 41 -6.64 -16.10 14.06
C LEU A 41 -7.05 -17.15 13.02
N TRP A 42 -6.18 -18.10 12.67
CA TRP A 42 -6.42 -19.17 11.71
C TRP A 42 -6.45 -20.58 12.33
N ALA A 43 -6.19 -20.70 13.62
CA ALA A 43 -6.06 -22.01 14.30
C ALA A 43 -7.33 -22.88 14.25
N GLU A 44 -8.51 -22.26 14.14
CA GLU A 44 -9.79 -22.96 14.16
C GLU A 44 -10.10 -23.74 12.86
N GLU A 45 -9.37 -23.49 11.78
CA GLU A 45 -9.61 -24.12 10.47
C GLU A 45 -8.64 -25.27 10.13
N GLY A 46 -7.72 -25.63 11.03
CA GLY A 46 -6.76 -26.72 10.80
C GLY A 46 -5.78 -26.48 9.67
N SER A 47 -5.72 -25.28 9.12
CA SER A 47 -4.78 -24.92 8.08
C SER A 47 -3.50 -24.35 8.70
N LEU A 48 -2.39 -25.02 8.44
CA LEU A 48 -1.06 -24.46 8.68
C LEU A 48 -0.86 -23.28 7.70
N LEU A 49 -0.94 -22.07 8.22
CA LEU A 49 -0.53 -20.91 7.45
C LEU A 49 0.95 -21.07 7.06
N PRO A 50 1.31 -20.89 5.79
CA PRO A 50 2.71 -20.81 5.40
C PRO A 50 3.46 -19.77 6.23
N VAL A 51 4.70 -20.05 6.59
CA VAL A 51 5.51 -19.25 7.53
C VAL A 51 5.57 -17.76 7.17
N TYR A 52 5.51 -17.40 5.91
CA TYR A 52 5.51 -16.00 5.47
C TYR A 52 4.21 -15.25 5.78
N TYR A 53 3.08 -15.94 5.96
CA TYR A 53 1.81 -15.32 6.39
C TYR A 53 1.77 -15.02 7.88
N THR A 54 2.66 -15.61 8.65
CA THR A 54 2.83 -15.29 10.08
C THR A 54 3.77 -14.12 10.33
N ASN A 55 4.29 -13.50 9.25
CA ASN A 55 5.18 -12.35 9.39
C ASN A 55 4.36 -11.09 9.74
N PRO A 56 4.57 -10.47 10.92
CA PRO A 56 3.85 -9.27 11.34
C PRO A 56 3.97 -8.11 10.34
N TYR A 57 5.09 -8.01 9.62
CA TYR A 57 5.29 -6.99 8.60
C TYR A 57 4.32 -7.13 7.42
N PHE A 58 4.02 -8.36 7.01
CA PHE A 58 3.04 -8.64 5.97
C PHE A 58 1.64 -8.20 6.40
N PHE A 59 1.23 -8.59 7.61
CA PHE A 59 -0.06 -8.18 8.18
C PHE A 59 -0.17 -6.68 8.39
N LYS A 60 0.91 -6.03 8.85
CA LYS A 60 0.97 -4.58 8.96
C LYS A 60 0.64 -3.93 7.62
N LYS A 61 1.22 -4.41 6.54
CA LYS A 61 0.99 -3.88 5.20
C LYS A 61 -0.43 -4.11 4.70
N LEU A 62 -1.06 -5.25 5.04
CA LEU A 62 -2.48 -5.51 4.75
C LEU A 62 -3.40 -4.56 5.51
N ILE A 63 -3.11 -4.34 6.79
CA ILE A 63 -3.86 -3.41 7.64
C ILE A 63 -3.72 -1.97 7.12
N ASP A 64 -2.52 -1.55 6.75
CA ASP A 64 -2.29 -0.22 6.17
C ASP A 64 -3.15 -0.02 4.91
N LEU A 65 -3.26 -1.03 4.05
CA LEU A 65 -4.13 -0.99 2.87
C LEU A 65 -5.62 -0.92 3.21
N GLU A 66 -6.06 -1.56 4.28
CA GLU A 66 -7.45 -1.50 4.73
C GLU A 66 -7.78 -0.16 5.39
N LEU A 67 -6.86 0.36 6.20
CA LEU A 67 -6.97 1.68 6.79
C LEU A 67 -6.99 2.77 5.71
N ASP A 68 -6.18 2.65 4.66
CA ASP A 68 -6.21 3.53 3.49
C ASP A 68 -7.61 3.56 2.82
N LYS A 69 -8.34 2.45 2.81
CA LYS A 69 -9.71 2.40 2.29
C LYS A 69 -10.72 3.05 3.25
N LEU A 70 -10.56 2.83 4.57
CA LEU A 70 -11.43 3.41 5.59
C LEU A 70 -11.24 4.92 5.70
N ASP A 71 -10.01 5.40 5.56
CA ASP A 71 -9.68 6.83 5.57
C ASP A 71 -10.29 7.58 4.36
N GLY A 72 -10.65 6.88 3.29
CA GLY A 72 -11.42 7.44 2.18
C GLY A 72 -12.85 7.86 2.57
N ASP A 73 -13.40 7.31 3.65
CA ASP A 73 -14.73 7.62 4.17
C ASP A 73 -14.69 8.59 5.36
N ILE A 74 -13.52 8.86 5.95
CA ILE A 74 -13.33 9.88 6.98
C ILE A 74 -13.12 11.21 6.25
N GLU A 75 -13.97 12.20 6.52
CA GLU A 75 -13.73 13.60 6.14
C GLU A 75 -12.41 14.06 6.79
N ILE A 76 -11.29 13.74 6.13
CA ILE A 76 -10.03 14.36 6.44
C ILE A 76 -10.22 15.83 6.08
N ALA A 77 -10.18 16.71 7.08
CA ALA A 77 -10.07 18.14 6.86
C ALA A 77 -8.71 18.41 6.18
N ALA A 78 -8.65 18.09 4.89
CA ALA A 78 -7.44 18.13 4.12
C ALA A 78 -7.15 19.58 3.76
N ALA A 79 -5.98 20.05 4.14
CA ALA A 79 -5.44 21.27 3.58
C ALA A 79 -5.43 21.11 2.04
N GLU A 80 -6.04 22.04 1.33
CA GLU A 80 -5.99 22.12 -0.12
C GLU A 80 -5.08 23.29 -0.51
N PRO A 81 -4.26 23.16 -1.54
CA PRO A 81 -3.46 24.27 -2.03
C PRO A 81 -4.40 25.39 -2.49
N GLN A 82 -4.16 26.60 -1.99
CA GLN A 82 -5.01 27.76 -2.21
C GLN A 82 -4.56 28.60 -3.42
N THR A 83 -3.35 28.38 -3.90
CA THR A 83 -2.74 29.14 -4.98
C THR A 83 -2.11 28.23 -6.04
N GLU A 84 -2.00 28.74 -7.28
CA GLU A 84 -1.24 28.05 -8.34
C GLU A 84 0.24 27.82 -7.96
N ALA A 85 0.82 28.72 -7.18
CA ALA A 85 2.21 28.59 -6.73
C ALA A 85 2.37 27.42 -5.75
N GLU A 86 1.42 27.25 -4.83
CA GLU A 86 1.37 26.10 -3.92
C GLU A 86 1.18 24.78 -4.67
N LEU A 87 0.30 24.77 -5.68
CA LEU A 87 0.08 23.60 -6.51
C LEU A 87 1.34 23.19 -7.27
N ARG A 88 2.03 24.15 -7.89
CA ARG A 88 3.32 23.90 -8.58
C ARG A 88 4.42 23.42 -7.62
N ASN A 89 4.48 23.97 -6.41
CA ASN A 89 5.41 23.54 -5.40
C ASN A 89 5.09 22.10 -4.91
N LEU A 90 3.81 21.76 -4.80
CA LEU A 90 3.35 20.42 -4.45
C LEU A 90 3.83 19.38 -5.46
N GLU A 91 3.74 19.64 -6.75
CA GLU A 91 4.18 18.73 -7.80
C GLU A 91 5.68 18.40 -7.75
N GLN A 92 6.47 19.27 -7.13
CA GLN A 92 7.91 19.08 -6.90
C GLN A 92 8.24 18.28 -5.63
N LEU A 93 7.25 17.87 -4.86
CA LEU A 93 7.44 17.07 -3.65
C LEU A 93 7.37 15.57 -3.95
N PRO A 94 8.10 14.73 -3.20
CA PRO A 94 7.90 13.29 -3.23
C PRO A 94 6.44 12.93 -2.90
N LEU A 95 5.90 11.89 -3.53
CA LEU A 95 4.51 11.46 -3.32
C LEU A 95 4.19 11.25 -1.83
N GLN A 96 5.09 10.63 -1.07
CA GLN A 96 4.91 10.44 0.37
C GLN A 96 4.77 11.78 1.12
N LYS A 97 5.53 12.82 0.71
CA LYS A 97 5.42 14.15 1.31
C LYS A 97 4.12 14.85 0.95
N ILE A 98 3.62 14.62 -0.26
CA ILE A 98 2.29 15.10 -0.66
C ILE A 98 1.20 14.44 0.18
N ILE A 99 1.29 13.13 0.42
CA ILE A 99 0.35 12.41 1.29
C ILE A 99 0.35 12.96 2.72
N GLU A 100 1.53 13.33 3.25
CA GLU A 100 1.65 13.90 4.58
C GLU A 100 1.03 15.31 4.70
N LEU A 101 1.28 16.18 3.71
CA LEU A 101 0.85 17.59 3.73
C LEU A 101 -0.55 17.78 3.15
N TYR A 102 -0.88 17.02 2.11
CA TYR A 102 -2.12 17.10 1.35
C TYR A 102 -2.66 15.69 1.10
N PRO A 103 -3.15 14.99 2.16
CA PRO A 103 -3.52 13.57 2.10
C PRO A 103 -4.48 13.24 0.96
N LYS A 104 -5.49 14.07 0.76
CA LYS A 104 -6.51 13.89 -0.28
C LYS A 104 -5.91 13.86 -1.68
N ILE A 105 -4.99 14.78 -1.97
CA ILE A 105 -4.31 14.87 -3.27
C ILE A 105 -3.32 13.72 -3.43
N GLY A 106 -2.49 13.47 -2.42
CA GLY A 106 -1.47 12.42 -2.47
C GLY A 106 -2.08 11.01 -2.58
N LEU A 107 -3.14 10.72 -1.85
CA LEU A 107 -3.87 9.46 -1.95
C LEU A 107 -4.57 9.31 -3.31
N GLN A 108 -5.13 10.40 -3.85
CA GLN A 108 -5.72 10.36 -5.18
C GLN A 108 -4.67 10.06 -6.26
N LEU A 109 -3.51 10.71 -6.22
CA LEU A 109 -2.40 10.42 -7.14
C LEU A 109 -1.97 8.94 -7.07
N LYS A 110 -1.88 8.39 -5.86
CA LYS A 110 -1.57 6.97 -5.64
C LYS A 110 -2.64 6.06 -6.23
N GLU A 111 -3.91 6.33 -5.96
CA GLU A 111 -5.03 5.54 -6.49
C GLU A 111 -5.11 5.61 -8.02
N ASP A 112 -4.89 6.78 -8.61
CA ASP A 112 -4.87 6.96 -10.07
C ASP A 112 -3.75 6.13 -10.72
N ALA A 113 -2.56 6.09 -10.11
CA ALA A 113 -1.46 5.26 -10.59
C ALA A 113 -1.81 3.76 -10.54
N PHE A 114 -2.42 3.28 -9.44
CA PHE A 114 -2.88 1.91 -9.33
C PHE A 114 -4.04 1.59 -10.28
N ALA A 115 -4.97 2.52 -10.47
CA ALA A 115 -6.06 2.37 -11.44
C ALA A 115 -5.54 2.21 -12.87
N ALA A 116 -4.52 2.98 -13.24
CA ALA A 116 -3.87 2.86 -14.54
C ALA A 116 -3.12 1.53 -14.76
N ALA A 117 -2.64 0.91 -13.67
CA ALA A 117 -1.95 -0.38 -13.71
C ALA A 117 -2.89 -1.59 -13.56
N ARG A 118 -4.18 -1.38 -13.35
CA ARG A 118 -5.17 -2.42 -13.06
C ARG A 118 -5.72 -3.02 -14.35
N ASN A 119 -5.76 -4.35 -14.40
CA ASN A 119 -6.42 -5.12 -15.44
C ASN A 119 -7.93 -5.30 -15.15
N ASP A 120 -8.69 -5.72 -16.16
CA ASP A 120 -10.14 -5.94 -16.06
C ASP A 120 -10.51 -7.03 -15.04
N ASP A 121 -9.62 -8.00 -14.80
CA ASP A 121 -9.79 -9.06 -13.80
C ASP A 121 -9.46 -8.62 -12.36
N GLY A 122 -9.09 -7.35 -12.17
CA GLY A 122 -8.72 -6.78 -10.89
C GLY A 122 -7.26 -6.99 -10.47
N SER A 123 -6.47 -7.69 -11.27
CA SER A 123 -5.02 -7.81 -11.08
C SER A 123 -4.29 -6.52 -11.50
N TYR A 124 -3.01 -6.43 -11.20
CA TYR A 124 -2.17 -5.27 -11.50
C TYR A 124 -0.94 -5.69 -12.28
N VAL A 125 -0.49 -4.87 -13.20
CA VAL A 125 0.70 -5.10 -14.01
C VAL A 125 1.85 -4.18 -13.57
N CYS A 126 3.04 -4.76 -13.38
CA CYS A 126 4.26 -3.96 -13.15
C CYS A 126 4.70 -3.30 -14.45
N ALA A 127 4.83 -1.98 -14.47
CA ALA A 127 5.26 -1.22 -15.65
C ALA A 127 6.71 -1.53 -16.07
N GLY A 128 7.53 -2.06 -15.16
CA GLY A 128 8.94 -2.37 -15.44
C GLY A 128 9.18 -3.73 -16.10
N CYS A 129 8.54 -4.79 -15.60
CA CYS A 129 8.77 -6.16 -16.10
C CYS A 129 7.53 -6.79 -16.76
N GLY A 130 6.36 -6.15 -16.69
CA GLY A 130 5.12 -6.70 -17.24
C GLY A 130 4.52 -7.86 -16.43
N GLU A 131 5.11 -8.21 -15.29
CA GLU A 131 4.58 -9.27 -14.43
C GLU A 131 3.25 -8.84 -13.81
N VAL A 132 2.31 -9.79 -13.74
CA VAL A 132 0.96 -9.58 -13.21
C VAL A 132 0.89 -10.02 -11.76
N PHE A 133 0.32 -9.16 -10.92
CA PHE A 133 0.15 -9.38 -9.48
C PHE A 133 -1.34 -9.39 -9.13
N PRO A 134 -1.81 -10.37 -8.37
CA PRO A 134 -3.23 -10.46 -7.99
C PRO A 134 -3.66 -9.36 -7.02
N THR A 135 -2.71 -8.74 -6.32
CA THR A 135 -2.94 -7.63 -5.39
C THR A 135 -1.87 -6.56 -5.54
N ARG A 136 -2.15 -5.34 -5.07
CA ARG A 136 -1.17 -4.26 -5.05
C ARG A 136 -0.15 -4.32 -3.90
N LEU A 137 -0.24 -5.34 -3.05
CA LEU A 137 0.57 -5.48 -1.84
C LEU A 137 2.09 -5.44 -2.09
N PHE A 138 2.53 -6.01 -3.22
CA PHE A 138 3.95 -6.09 -3.59
C PHE A 138 4.36 -5.04 -4.62
N LEU A 139 3.47 -4.08 -4.87
CA LEU A 139 3.66 -3.02 -5.84
C LEU A 139 3.83 -1.68 -5.15
N GLN A 140 4.58 -0.80 -5.78
CA GLN A 140 4.85 0.55 -5.27
C GLN A 140 4.66 1.55 -6.40
N VAL A 141 4.17 2.74 -6.05
CA VAL A 141 4.12 3.87 -6.98
C VAL A 141 5.49 4.53 -7.00
N ASP A 142 5.99 4.77 -8.19
CA ASP A 142 7.28 5.37 -8.45
C ASP A 142 7.19 6.38 -9.61
N HIS A 143 8.14 7.33 -9.68
CA HIS A 143 8.20 8.31 -10.76
C HIS A 143 8.83 7.71 -12.01
N ILE A 144 8.21 7.90 -13.20
CA ILE A 144 8.79 7.48 -14.49
C ILE A 144 10.12 8.22 -14.71
N VAL A 145 10.09 9.54 -14.67
CA VAL A 145 11.29 10.39 -14.60
C VAL A 145 11.59 10.62 -13.12
N PRO A 146 12.76 10.20 -12.61
CA PRO A 146 13.13 10.40 -11.22
C PRO A 146 13.10 11.88 -10.82
N MET A 147 12.73 12.17 -9.60
CA MET A 147 12.72 13.54 -9.08
C MET A 147 14.10 14.21 -9.14
N ALA A 148 15.17 13.44 -8.90
CA ALA A 148 16.54 13.91 -9.04
C ALA A 148 16.89 14.38 -10.47
N LYS A 149 16.10 13.97 -11.45
CA LYS A 149 16.22 14.38 -12.87
C LYS A 149 15.12 15.37 -13.29
N GLY A 150 14.46 16.01 -12.31
CA GLY A 150 13.41 17.00 -12.54
C GLY A 150 12.01 16.43 -12.76
N GLY A 151 11.79 15.14 -12.48
CA GLY A 151 10.47 14.52 -12.54
C GLY A 151 9.51 15.12 -11.51
N LEU A 152 8.26 15.31 -11.88
CA LEU A 152 7.20 15.86 -11.03
C LEU A 152 6.27 14.76 -10.53
N SER A 153 5.64 14.99 -9.37
CA SER A 153 4.59 14.12 -8.82
C SER A 153 3.24 14.47 -9.46
N VAL A 154 3.08 14.07 -10.71
CA VAL A 154 1.86 14.26 -11.53
C VAL A 154 1.43 12.90 -12.10
N PRO A 155 0.13 12.71 -12.44
CA PRO A 155 -0.38 11.42 -12.92
C PRO A 155 0.43 10.84 -14.09
N ASP A 156 0.80 11.67 -15.06
CA ASP A 156 1.53 11.23 -16.26
C ASP A 156 2.98 10.80 -15.99
N ASN A 157 3.51 11.13 -14.82
CA ASN A 157 4.87 10.76 -14.40
C ASN A 157 4.90 9.71 -13.29
N LEU A 158 3.78 9.11 -12.94
CA LEU A 158 3.68 8.05 -11.94
C LEU A 158 3.43 6.69 -12.59
N GLN A 159 4.04 5.66 -12.06
CA GLN A 159 3.91 4.29 -12.51
C GLN A 159 3.90 3.33 -11.33
N VAL A 160 3.41 2.11 -11.55
CA VAL A 160 3.41 1.05 -10.55
C VAL A 160 4.52 0.05 -10.89
N LEU A 161 5.41 -0.19 -9.94
CA LEU A 161 6.53 -1.12 -10.06
C LEU A 161 6.47 -2.19 -8.97
N CYS A 162 6.87 -3.41 -9.31
CA CYS A 162 7.19 -4.41 -8.31
C CYS A 162 8.48 -4.05 -7.57
N ARG A 163 8.69 -4.64 -6.40
CA ARG A 163 9.86 -4.37 -5.56
C ARG A 163 11.19 -4.51 -6.32
N THR A 164 11.32 -5.56 -7.12
CA THR A 164 12.54 -5.84 -7.89
C THR A 164 12.82 -4.74 -8.92
N CYS A 165 11.80 -4.34 -9.69
CA CYS A 165 11.94 -3.27 -10.68
C CYS A 165 12.22 -1.92 -10.02
N ASN A 166 11.55 -1.63 -8.89
CA ASN A 166 11.78 -0.40 -8.15
C ASN A 166 13.21 -0.31 -7.60
N GLN A 167 13.74 -1.40 -7.04
CA GLN A 167 15.12 -1.46 -6.57
C GLN A 167 16.12 -1.28 -7.71
N ARG A 168 15.97 -1.97 -8.84
CA ARG A 168 16.83 -1.80 -10.00
C ARG A 168 16.88 -0.37 -10.52
N LYS A 169 15.74 0.32 -10.50
CA LYS A 169 15.65 1.70 -10.94
C LYS A 169 16.36 2.68 -9.99
N GLY A 170 16.33 2.41 -8.67
CA GLY A 170 16.98 3.23 -7.65
C GLY A 170 18.51 3.21 -7.71
N ASP A 171 19.08 2.21 -8.37
CA ASP A 171 20.54 2.00 -8.46
C ASP A 171 21.19 2.72 -9.67
N HIS A 172 20.45 3.59 -10.39
CA HIS A 172 20.94 4.28 -11.61
C HIS A 172 20.71 5.79 -11.60
#